data_7c6d362acd4c2b9410cf9d06e71e8e7f
#
_entry.id   7c6d362acd4c2b9410cf9d06e71e8e7f
#
_cell.length_a   1.000
_cell.length_b   1.000
_cell.length_c   1.000
_cell.angle_alpha   90.00
_cell.angle_beta   90.00
_cell.angle_gamma   90.00
#
_symmetry.space_group_name_H-M   'P 1'
#
loop_
_entity.id
_entity.type
_entity.pdbx_description
1 polymer ?
#
loop_
_entity_poly.entity_id
_entity_poly.type
_entity_poly.pdbx_seq_one_letter_code
_entity_poly.pdbx_strand_id
1 'polypeptide(L)'
;MLLHIGNILRKIFSKIERIAMINTTLCYIEKDNKYLMLHRTKKENDVNEGKWIGVGGKFEKDETPEECLLREVKEETGLVLTEYKLRAVITFISDSWETEYMYLFSANEFTGELITCDEGELKWVEKDRILNLNIWEGDKIFLKKMIEEDNFFTLKVVYEGDKLVESVLEDY
;
A
#
# COMPACT_ATOMS: atom_id res chain seq x y z
N MET A 1 -9.37 40.60 23.07
CA MET A 1 -8.82 40.57 21.70
C MET A 1 -7.76 39.46 21.56
N LEU A 2 -6.77 39.33 22.41
CA LEU A 2 -5.72 38.30 22.37
C LEU A 2 -6.23 36.86 22.50
N LEU A 3 -7.23 36.59 23.36
CA LEU A 3 -7.84 35.24 23.53
C LEU A 3 -8.63 34.79 22.30
N HIS A 4 -9.18 35.69 21.50
CA HIS A 4 -9.92 35.35 20.29
C HIS A 4 -8.98 34.97 19.14
N ILE A 5 -7.82 35.64 19.04
CA ILE A 5 -6.76 35.29 18.05
C ILE A 5 -6.16 33.94 18.34
N GLY A 6 -5.91 33.58 19.62
CA GLY A 6 -5.41 32.29 20.02
C GLY A 6 -6.35 31.12 19.65
N ASN A 7 -7.68 31.32 19.77
CA ASN A 7 -8.68 30.31 19.39
C ASN A 7 -8.82 30.16 17.87
N ILE A 8 -8.67 31.25 17.11
CA ILE A 8 -8.67 31.21 15.64
C ILE A 8 -7.41 30.50 15.13
N LEU A 9 -6.24 30.82 15.68
CA LEU A 9 -4.99 30.19 15.35
C LEU A 9 -5.02 28.67 15.70
N ARG A 10 -5.52 28.28 16.87
CA ARG A 10 -5.71 26.86 17.23
C ARG A 10 -6.64 26.13 16.26
N LYS A 11 -7.76 26.76 15.83
CA LYS A 11 -8.66 26.18 14.82
C LYS A 11 -8.02 26.10 13.44
N ILE A 12 -7.18 27.06 13.06
CA ILE A 12 -6.43 27.04 11.80
C ILE A 12 -5.35 25.96 11.86
N PHE A 13 -4.57 25.88 12.94
CA PHE A 13 -3.57 24.83 13.14
C PHE A 13 -4.20 23.43 13.20
N SER A 14 -5.31 23.23 13.92
CA SER A 14 -6.03 21.96 13.95
C SER A 14 -6.65 21.57 12.61
N LYS A 15 -6.91 22.55 11.74
CA LYS A 15 -7.40 22.28 10.38
C LYS A 15 -6.26 22.01 9.40
N ILE A 16 -5.05 22.56 9.65
CA ILE A 16 -3.83 22.27 8.87
C ILE A 16 -3.26 20.88 9.24
N GLU A 17 -3.33 20.48 10.51
CA GLU A 17 -2.95 19.12 10.95
C GLU A 17 -3.86 18.02 10.39
N ARG A 18 -5.05 18.36 9.85
CA ARG A 18 -5.98 17.40 9.24
C ARG A 18 -5.73 17.09 7.77
N ILE A 19 -4.68 17.61 7.17
CA ILE A 19 -4.23 17.21 5.84
C ILE A 19 -2.90 16.47 5.98
N ALA A 20 -2.83 15.52 6.91
CA ALA A 20 -1.76 14.57 6.91
C ALA A 20 -2.03 13.60 5.75
N MET A 21 -1.22 13.68 4.72
CA MET A 21 -1.16 12.70 3.66
C MET A 21 -0.08 11.69 4.02
N ILE A 22 -0.40 10.42 3.91
CA ILE A 22 0.54 9.33 4.16
C ILE A 22 1.10 8.89 2.81
N ASN A 23 2.42 8.71 2.74
CA ASN A 23 3.06 8.02 1.62
C ASN A 23 3.43 6.61 2.06
N THR A 24 3.13 5.64 1.21
CA THR A 24 3.44 4.24 1.44
C THR A 24 4.00 3.59 0.19
N THR A 25 4.66 2.45 0.35
CA THR A 25 4.97 1.53 -0.75
C THR A 25 4.15 0.27 -0.60
N LEU A 26 3.85 -0.35 -1.74
CA LEU A 26 3.27 -1.68 -1.82
C LEU A 26 3.96 -2.44 -2.95
N CYS A 27 4.48 -3.63 -2.69
CA CYS A 27 5.21 -4.44 -3.65
C CYS A 27 4.61 -5.83 -3.79
N TYR A 28 4.43 -6.25 -5.03
CA TYR A 28 4.10 -7.62 -5.38
C TYR A 28 5.34 -8.28 -5.97
N ILE A 29 6.01 -9.11 -5.14
CA ILE A 29 7.20 -9.88 -5.54
C ILE A 29 6.71 -11.11 -6.27
N GLU A 30 7.23 -11.34 -7.48
CA GLU A 30 6.82 -12.42 -8.37
C GLU A 30 7.86 -13.53 -8.43
N LYS A 31 7.40 -14.77 -8.37
CA LYS A 31 8.20 -15.98 -8.65
C LYS A 31 7.28 -17.11 -9.11
N ASP A 32 7.67 -17.81 -10.19
CA ASP A 32 6.99 -19.02 -10.69
C ASP A 32 5.46 -18.81 -10.87
N ASN A 33 5.05 -17.68 -11.49
CA ASN A 33 3.65 -17.28 -11.70
C ASN A 33 2.85 -17.06 -10.40
N LYS A 34 3.54 -16.75 -9.29
CA LYS A 34 2.96 -16.44 -7.97
C LYS A 34 3.37 -15.05 -7.53
N TYR A 35 2.52 -14.42 -6.72
CA TYR A 35 2.91 -13.27 -5.93
C TYR A 35 3.14 -13.67 -4.47
N LEU A 36 4.15 -13.04 -3.84
CA LEU A 36 4.31 -13.12 -2.40
C LEU A 36 3.27 -12.20 -1.75
N MET A 37 2.37 -12.81 -1.01
CA MET A 37 1.28 -12.13 -0.31
C MET A 37 1.49 -12.19 1.20
N LEU A 38 1.16 -11.10 1.88
CA LEU A 38 1.13 -11.01 3.33
C LEU A 38 -0.32 -11.09 3.83
N HIS A 39 -0.65 -12.13 4.60
CA HIS A 39 -1.91 -12.23 5.32
C HIS A 39 -1.79 -11.53 6.67
N ARG A 40 -2.43 -10.39 6.84
CA ARG A 40 -2.39 -9.52 8.03
C ARG A 40 -3.19 -10.15 9.18
N THR A 41 -2.53 -10.92 10.05
CA THR A 41 -3.20 -11.69 11.12
C THR A 41 -2.69 -11.39 12.52
N LYS A 42 -1.62 -10.61 12.66
CA LYS A 42 -0.93 -10.43 13.96
C LYS A 42 -1.07 -9.03 14.55
N LYS A 43 -1.61 -8.07 13.82
CA LYS A 43 -1.71 -6.67 14.26
C LYS A 43 -3.18 -6.32 14.54
N GLU A 44 -3.52 -6.08 15.80
CA GLU A 44 -4.85 -5.63 16.20
C GLU A 44 -5.09 -4.17 15.79
N ASN A 45 -6.33 -3.81 15.46
CA ASN A 45 -6.74 -2.47 15.03
C ASN A 45 -6.00 -1.97 13.77
N ASP A 46 -5.64 -2.88 12.87
CA ASP A 46 -5.08 -2.58 11.58
C ASP A 46 -6.19 -2.49 10.53
N VAL A 47 -6.15 -1.45 9.68
CA VAL A 47 -7.08 -1.30 8.55
C VAL A 47 -7.10 -2.55 7.65
N ASN A 48 -5.97 -3.25 7.57
CA ASN A 48 -5.79 -4.47 6.79
C ASN A 48 -5.99 -5.78 7.58
N GLU A 49 -6.54 -5.73 8.81
CA GLU A 49 -6.74 -6.93 9.61
C GLU A 49 -7.52 -8.02 8.85
N GLY A 50 -6.95 -9.22 8.76
CA GLY A 50 -7.53 -10.36 8.03
C GLY A 50 -7.47 -10.26 6.51
N LYS A 51 -6.88 -9.20 5.95
CA LYS A 51 -6.70 -9.03 4.50
C LYS A 51 -5.40 -9.65 4.02
N TRP A 52 -5.38 -9.98 2.73
CA TRP A 52 -4.19 -10.31 1.97
C TRP A 52 -3.72 -9.09 1.20
N ILE A 53 -2.49 -8.69 1.37
CA ILE A 53 -1.90 -7.52 0.72
C ILE A 53 -0.52 -7.86 0.16
N GLY A 54 0.08 -6.97 -0.63
CA GLY A 54 1.50 -7.01 -0.96
C GLY A 54 2.37 -6.68 0.26
N VAL A 55 3.67 -6.63 0.05
CA VAL A 55 4.67 -6.26 1.05
C VAL A 55 4.97 -4.77 0.95
N GLY A 56 5.09 -4.07 2.06
CA GLY A 56 5.40 -2.64 2.05
C GLY A 56 4.92 -1.93 3.30
N GLY A 57 5.16 -0.63 3.36
CA GLY A 57 4.81 0.16 4.52
C GLY A 57 4.94 1.66 4.31
N LYS A 58 4.90 2.40 5.43
CA LYS A 58 4.95 3.85 5.44
C LYS A 58 6.37 4.35 5.23
N PHE A 59 6.50 5.49 4.53
CA PHE A 59 7.78 6.18 4.42
C PHE A 59 8.26 6.61 5.80
N GLU A 60 9.55 6.45 6.02
CA GLU A 60 10.27 7.16 7.06
C GLU A 60 10.63 8.57 6.60
N LYS A 61 11.15 9.37 7.53
CA LYS A 61 11.52 10.75 7.21
C LYS A 61 12.62 10.76 6.14
N ASP A 62 12.39 11.58 5.11
CA ASP A 62 13.33 11.84 4.01
C ASP A 62 13.60 10.63 3.08
N GLU A 63 12.79 9.55 3.15
CA GLU A 63 12.87 8.43 2.22
C GLU A 63 12.29 8.75 0.84
N THR A 64 12.91 8.21 -0.19
CA THR A 64 12.31 8.07 -1.53
C THR A 64 11.39 6.84 -1.58
N PRO A 65 10.51 6.71 -2.60
CA PRO A 65 9.71 5.50 -2.77
C PRO A 65 10.55 4.22 -2.85
N GLU A 66 11.70 4.27 -3.52
CA GLU A 66 12.60 3.12 -3.68
C GLU A 66 13.31 2.76 -2.37
N GLU A 67 13.75 3.75 -1.58
CA GLU A 67 14.38 3.51 -0.27
C GLU A 67 13.39 2.84 0.68
N CYS A 68 12.16 3.35 0.77
CA CYS A 68 11.08 2.75 1.55
C CYS A 68 10.78 1.32 1.08
N LEU A 69 10.64 1.10 -0.24
CA LEU A 69 10.42 -0.22 -0.82
C LEU A 69 11.48 -1.22 -0.37
N LEU A 70 12.77 -0.87 -0.56
CA LEU A 70 13.88 -1.78 -0.27
C LEU A 70 13.99 -2.10 1.23
N ARG A 71 13.76 -1.11 2.10
CA ARG A 71 13.74 -1.29 3.55
C ARG A 71 12.60 -2.20 3.98
N GLU A 72 11.35 -1.87 3.62
CA GLU A 72 10.15 -2.62 4.02
C GLU A 72 10.20 -4.07 3.53
N VAL A 73 10.55 -4.30 2.26
CA VAL A 73 10.69 -5.66 1.73
C VAL A 73 11.73 -6.46 2.52
N LYS A 74 12.88 -5.83 2.85
CA LYS A 74 13.93 -6.49 3.63
C LYS A 74 13.47 -6.80 5.06
N GLU A 75 12.79 -5.89 5.72
CA GLU A 75 12.31 -6.02 7.09
C GLU A 75 11.21 -7.07 7.20
N GLU A 76 10.22 -7.03 6.32
CA GLU A 76 9.07 -7.94 6.38
C GLU A 76 9.35 -9.35 5.84
N THR A 77 10.24 -9.48 4.85
CA THR A 77 10.43 -10.74 4.13
C THR A 77 11.81 -11.37 4.25
N GLY A 78 12.84 -10.60 4.59
CA GLY A 78 14.25 -11.02 4.51
C GLY A 78 14.83 -10.99 3.09
N LEU A 79 14.02 -10.75 2.06
CA LEU A 79 14.47 -10.69 0.67
C LEU A 79 15.15 -9.35 0.38
N VAL A 80 16.08 -9.38 -0.56
CA VAL A 80 16.77 -8.19 -1.10
C VAL A 80 16.45 -8.12 -2.59
N LEU A 81 15.66 -7.11 -2.99
CA LEU A 81 15.31 -6.90 -4.38
C LEU A 81 16.54 -6.42 -5.18
N THR A 82 16.73 -6.98 -6.36
CA THR A 82 17.79 -6.59 -7.31
C THR A 82 17.21 -5.92 -8.55
N GLU A 83 15.97 -6.26 -8.93
CA GLU A 83 15.19 -5.56 -9.96
C GLU A 83 13.77 -5.33 -9.46
N TYR A 84 13.26 -4.12 -9.71
CA TYR A 84 11.90 -3.72 -9.37
C TYR A 84 11.42 -2.62 -10.32
N LYS A 85 10.11 -2.48 -10.46
CA LYS A 85 9.48 -1.52 -11.37
C LYS A 85 8.34 -0.81 -10.67
N LEU A 86 8.31 0.52 -10.72
CA LEU A 86 7.13 1.30 -10.33
C LEU A 86 6.01 1.06 -11.35
N ARG A 87 4.88 0.55 -10.89
CA ARG A 87 3.74 0.17 -11.72
C ARG A 87 2.63 1.22 -11.68
N ALA A 88 2.41 1.82 -10.52
CA ALA A 88 1.36 2.81 -10.36
C ALA A 88 1.60 3.73 -9.16
N VAL A 89 0.85 4.84 -9.15
CA VAL A 89 0.58 5.62 -7.94
C VAL A 89 -0.92 5.54 -7.67
N ILE A 90 -1.27 5.07 -6.48
CA ILE A 90 -2.66 4.90 -6.06
C ILE A 90 -2.99 5.95 -5.02
N THR A 91 -4.09 6.69 -5.23
CA THR A 91 -4.64 7.63 -4.25
C THR A 91 -5.78 6.93 -3.53
N PHE A 92 -5.56 6.59 -2.28
CA PHE A 92 -6.57 6.01 -1.39
C PHE A 92 -7.21 7.12 -0.55
N ILE A 93 -8.54 7.24 -0.63
CA ILE A 93 -9.34 8.20 0.12
C ILE A 93 -10.38 7.43 0.93
N SER A 94 -10.50 7.75 2.21
CA SER A 94 -11.46 7.14 3.12
C SER A 94 -12.08 8.19 4.04
N ASP A 95 -13.31 7.95 4.49
CA ASP A 95 -13.97 8.73 5.53
C ASP A 95 -13.41 8.46 6.94
N SER A 96 -12.72 7.33 7.10
CA SER A 96 -12.25 6.82 8.40
C SER A 96 -10.74 6.91 8.59
N TRP A 97 -9.97 7.07 7.49
CA TRP A 97 -8.50 7.05 7.48
C TRP A 97 -7.93 8.27 6.73
N GLU A 98 -6.67 8.59 6.99
CA GLU A 98 -5.95 9.65 6.28
C GLU A 98 -5.82 9.30 4.79
N THR A 99 -5.80 10.34 3.93
CA THR A 99 -5.51 10.14 2.51
C THR A 99 -4.11 9.57 2.33
N GLU A 100 -4.00 8.50 1.55
CA GLU A 100 -2.76 7.78 1.31
C GLU A 100 -2.38 7.83 -0.16
N TYR A 101 -1.10 8.13 -0.44
CA TYR A 101 -0.48 7.92 -1.74
C TYR A 101 0.39 6.68 -1.66
N MET A 102 -0.03 5.64 -2.35
CA MET A 102 0.63 4.34 -2.36
C MET A 102 1.41 4.18 -3.66
N TYR A 103 2.72 4.02 -3.55
CA TYR A 103 3.61 3.72 -4.66
C TYR A 103 3.65 2.21 -4.87
N LEU A 104 3.02 1.75 -5.95
CA LEU A 104 2.86 0.33 -6.27
C LEU A 104 4.01 -0.16 -7.12
N PHE A 105 4.72 -1.16 -6.63
CA PHE A 105 5.84 -1.80 -7.31
C PHE A 105 5.56 -3.27 -7.65
N SER A 106 6.25 -3.76 -8.67
CA SER A 106 6.47 -5.18 -8.92
C SER A 106 7.96 -5.50 -8.90
N ALA A 107 8.33 -6.70 -8.49
CA ALA A 107 9.70 -7.18 -8.48
C ALA A 107 9.73 -8.67 -8.82
N ASN A 108 10.70 -9.12 -9.62
CA ASN A 108 10.85 -10.51 -10.04
C ASN A 108 12.29 -11.04 -9.83
N GLU A 109 13.23 -10.17 -9.47
CA GLU A 109 14.61 -10.54 -9.19
C GLU A 109 14.96 -10.15 -7.74
N PHE A 110 15.38 -11.13 -6.97
CA PHE A 110 15.73 -10.96 -5.57
C PHE A 110 16.70 -12.05 -5.07
N THR A 111 17.35 -11.77 -3.95
CA THR A 111 18.20 -12.71 -3.21
C THR A 111 17.73 -12.84 -1.77
N GLY A 112 18.31 -13.78 -1.02
CA GLY A 112 17.94 -14.02 0.38
C GLY A 112 16.91 -15.11 0.54
N GLU A 113 16.47 -15.30 1.77
CA GLU A 113 15.48 -16.31 2.17
C GLU A 113 14.36 -15.65 2.96
N LEU A 114 13.14 -16.20 2.85
CA LEU A 114 12.00 -15.70 3.62
C LEU A 114 12.23 -15.90 5.12
N ILE A 115 11.94 -14.87 5.87
CA ILE A 115 11.91 -14.88 7.33
C ILE A 115 10.47 -14.90 7.84
N THR A 116 10.29 -15.11 9.13
CA THR A 116 8.98 -14.93 9.77
C THR A 116 8.65 -13.46 9.84
N CYS A 117 7.49 -13.08 9.29
CA CYS A 117 6.99 -11.71 9.36
C CYS A 117 6.23 -11.48 10.67
N ASP A 118 6.51 -10.34 11.33
CA ASP A 118 5.86 -9.97 12.60
C ASP A 118 4.42 -9.48 12.41
N GLU A 119 4.06 -9.07 11.19
CA GLU A 119 2.73 -8.52 10.88
C GLU A 119 1.72 -9.57 10.38
N GLY A 120 2.19 -10.76 10.00
CA GLY A 120 1.30 -11.81 9.50
C GLY A 120 2.02 -13.03 8.94
N GLU A 121 1.35 -13.73 8.03
CA GLU A 121 1.86 -14.91 7.34
C GLU A 121 2.19 -14.57 5.87
N LEU A 122 3.45 -14.82 5.48
CA LEU A 122 3.89 -14.71 4.09
C LEU A 122 3.57 -15.98 3.32
N LYS A 123 3.00 -15.84 2.13
CA LYS A 123 2.64 -16.98 1.29
C LYS A 123 2.77 -16.67 -0.20
N TRP A 124 3.37 -17.59 -0.95
CA TRP A 124 3.34 -17.56 -2.41
C TRP A 124 1.97 -18.02 -2.91
N VAL A 125 1.23 -17.12 -3.57
CA VAL A 125 -0.13 -17.38 -4.07
C VAL A 125 -0.15 -17.29 -5.59
N GLU A 126 -0.73 -18.30 -6.25
CA GLU A 126 -0.92 -18.32 -7.71
C GLU A 126 -1.69 -17.06 -8.15
N LYS A 127 -1.23 -16.42 -9.24
CA LYS A 127 -1.84 -15.18 -9.75
C LYS A 127 -3.33 -15.32 -10.07
N ASP A 128 -3.75 -16.47 -10.57
CA ASP A 128 -5.15 -16.77 -10.88
C ASP A 128 -6.07 -16.90 -9.65
N ARG A 129 -5.50 -17.05 -8.46
CA ARG A 129 -6.24 -17.20 -7.20
C ARG A 129 -6.33 -15.91 -6.38
N ILE A 130 -5.48 -14.91 -6.67
CA ILE A 130 -5.34 -13.72 -5.84
C ILE A 130 -6.64 -12.94 -5.72
N LEU A 131 -7.38 -12.79 -6.83
CA LEU A 131 -8.65 -12.04 -6.84
C LEU A 131 -9.78 -12.72 -6.04
N ASN A 132 -9.59 -13.97 -5.62
CA ASN A 132 -10.51 -14.72 -4.77
C ASN A 132 -10.16 -14.64 -3.27
N LEU A 133 -9.02 -14.04 -2.92
CA LEU A 133 -8.64 -13.83 -1.53
C LEU A 133 -9.46 -12.71 -0.90
N ASN A 134 -9.43 -12.62 0.44
CA ASN A 134 -9.96 -11.48 1.16
C ASN A 134 -9.03 -10.26 0.99
N ILE A 135 -9.15 -9.57 -0.12
CA ILE A 135 -8.44 -8.33 -0.47
C ILE A 135 -9.43 -7.17 -0.56
N TRP A 136 -8.94 -5.94 -0.58
CA TRP A 136 -9.76 -4.77 -0.82
C TRP A 136 -10.32 -4.77 -2.25
N GLU A 137 -11.54 -4.24 -2.45
CA GLU A 137 -12.13 -4.16 -3.80
C GLU A 137 -11.29 -3.28 -4.75
N GLY A 138 -10.67 -2.21 -4.23
CA GLY A 138 -9.71 -1.38 -4.98
C GLY A 138 -8.46 -2.15 -5.40
N ASP A 139 -7.98 -3.08 -4.55
CA ASP A 139 -6.81 -3.90 -4.86
C ASP A 139 -7.08 -4.85 -6.02
N LYS A 140 -8.31 -5.33 -6.18
CA LYS A 140 -8.70 -6.15 -7.34
C LYS A 140 -8.51 -5.41 -8.66
N ILE A 141 -8.73 -4.10 -8.68
CA ILE A 141 -8.58 -3.26 -9.87
C ILE A 141 -7.12 -3.23 -10.31
N PHE A 142 -6.21 -2.81 -9.41
CA PHE A 142 -4.81 -2.70 -9.79
C PHE A 142 -4.12 -4.05 -9.95
N LEU A 143 -4.47 -5.07 -9.16
CA LEU A 143 -3.91 -6.43 -9.33
C LEU A 143 -4.28 -7.02 -10.69
N LYS A 144 -5.55 -6.87 -11.10
CA LYS A 144 -5.97 -7.30 -12.45
C LYS A 144 -5.15 -6.59 -13.51
N LYS A 145 -5.01 -5.26 -13.40
CA LYS A 145 -4.23 -4.44 -14.33
C LYS A 145 -2.76 -4.88 -14.38
N MET A 146 -2.12 -5.11 -13.22
CA MET A 146 -0.73 -5.57 -13.14
C MET A 146 -0.50 -6.95 -13.76
N ILE A 147 -1.49 -7.85 -13.67
CA ILE A 147 -1.39 -9.21 -14.23
C ILE A 147 -1.54 -9.18 -15.77
N GLU A 148 -2.43 -8.33 -16.27
CA GLU A 148 -2.80 -8.28 -17.70
C GLU A 148 -1.88 -7.37 -18.51
N GLU A 149 -1.30 -6.33 -17.92
CA GLU A 149 -0.58 -5.27 -18.62
C GLU A 149 0.70 -4.87 -17.89
N ASP A 150 1.65 -4.26 -18.61
CA ASP A 150 2.95 -3.83 -18.07
C ASP A 150 3.19 -2.31 -18.16
N ASN A 151 2.16 -1.52 -18.47
CA ASN A 151 2.24 -0.06 -18.51
C ASN A 151 2.12 0.55 -17.09
N PHE A 152 2.53 1.82 -16.97
CA PHE A 152 2.30 2.64 -15.78
C PHE A 152 0.87 3.18 -15.79
N PHE A 153 0.25 3.29 -14.62
CA PHE A 153 -1.09 3.86 -14.45
C PHE A 153 -1.22 4.63 -13.13
N THR A 154 -2.26 5.42 -13.01
CA THR A 154 -2.71 5.97 -11.73
C THR A 154 -4.11 5.45 -11.42
N LEU A 155 -4.40 5.27 -10.14
CA LEU A 155 -5.69 4.81 -9.67
C LEU A 155 -6.11 5.62 -8.45
N LYS A 156 -7.28 6.25 -8.51
CA LYS A 156 -7.94 6.81 -7.33
C LYS A 156 -9.01 5.83 -6.87
N VAL A 157 -9.06 5.54 -5.58
CA VAL A 157 -10.12 4.76 -4.93
C VAL A 157 -10.69 5.54 -3.74
N VAL A 158 -12.00 5.55 -3.62
CA VAL A 158 -12.72 6.23 -2.53
C VAL A 158 -13.58 5.22 -1.79
N TYR A 159 -13.42 5.20 -0.47
CA TYR A 159 -14.14 4.30 0.43
C TYR A 159 -15.03 5.06 1.40
N GLU A 160 -16.21 4.50 1.66
CA GLU A 160 -17.08 4.82 2.79
C GLU A 160 -17.13 3.58 3.69
N GLY A 161 -16.49 3.64 4.87
CA GLY A 161 -16.18 2.45 5.65
C GLY A 161 -15.35 1.47 4.81
N ASP A 162 -15.80 0.22 4.72
CA ASP A 162 -15.14 -0.84 3.93
C ASP A 162 -15.64 -0.92 2.47
N LYS A 163 -16.57 -0.06 2.07
CA LYS A 163 -17.20 -0.10 0.75
C LYS A 163 -16.48 0.83 -0.22
N LEU A 164 -15.99 0.29 -1.34
CA LEU A 164 -15.54 1.07 -2.48
C LEU A 164 -16.73 1.79 -3.14
N VAL A 165 -16.72 3.12 -3.15
CA VAL A 165 -17.81 3.95 -3.71
C VAL A 165 -17.43 4.63 -5.03
N GLU A 166 -16.12 4.86 -5.26
CA GLU A 166 -15.63 5.45 -6.51
C GLU A 166 -14.26 4.87 -6.85
N SER A 167 -14.00 4.67 -8.14
CA SER A 167 -12.66 4.39 -8.66
C SER A 167 -12.44 5.07 -10.00
N VAL A 168 -11.25 5.66 -10.20
CA VAL A 168 -10.84 6.29 -11.45
C VAL A 168 -9.44 5.80 -11.80
N LEU A 169 -9.30 5.17 -12.97
CA LEU A 169 -8.04 4.64 -13.50
C LEU A 169 -7.63 5.44 -14.73
N GLU A 170 -6.36 5.85 -14.80
CA GLU A 170 -5.76 6.54 -15.94
C GLU A 170 -4.50 5.79 -16.36
N ASP A 171 -4.40 5.46 -17.65
CA ASP A 171 -3.27 4.77 -18.28
C ASP A 171 -2.25 5.74 -18.88
N TYR A 172 -0.96 5.35 -18.89
CA TYR A 172 0.14 6.14 -19.44
C TYR A 172 1.05 5.32 -20.34
#